data_44be02d41145fc276fd9f83defc1f218
#
_entry.id   44be02d41145fc276fd9f83defc1f218
#
_cell.length_a   1.000
_cell.length_b   1.000
_cell.length_c   1.000
_cell.angle_alpha   90.00
_cell.angle_beta   90.00
_cell.angle_gamma   90.00
#
_symmetry.space_group_name_H-M   'P 1'
#
loop_
_entity.id
_entity.type
_entity.pdbx_description
1 polymer ?
#
loop_
_entity_poly.entity_id
_entity_poly.type
_entity_poly.pdbx_seq_one_letter_code
_entity_poly.pdbx_strand_id
1 'polypeptide(L)'
;MKLPATRCRAQEDQMSKLHLALAIAATILSVGDAGAQQRTAQPDFSGLWGHPYWPSFEPPASGPGPVTNRSRMRVGPQAGVGNPRELVGDYTSPVLKPWAAEVLKKRGETEISGAASPTPYNQCWPQAVPFIFFNFGMQMLQQPDKVTLLYFSHPFRQVRLNQQRPAHVMPSWRGHSVGRYEGDTLVVDTVGIKADRPFAMVDMYGTPHTEALHVVERYRLVEYEVAKEALDRNAKENFRFSPGTQPFDFDPNYRGKHLQLEFTVEDEGAFTRAWSGRVTYARPRVTFPSAWSEFICAENRREHPEGTEAEVPHADKIDF
;
A
#
# COMPACT_ATOMS: atom_id res chain seq x y z
N MET A 1 30.11 22.89 90.44
CA MET A 1 30.65 22.97 89.11
C MET A 1 29.57 22.43 88.12
N LYS A 2 28.78 23.33 87.49
CA LYS A 2 27.64 22.96 86.65
C LYS A 2 28.12 23.04 85.21
N LEU A 3 28.09 21.91 84.48
CA LEU A 3 28.36 21.86 83.04
C LEU A 3 27.08 22.28 82.24
N PRO A 4 27.21 23.01 81.17
CA PRO A 4 26.07 23.63 80.50
C PRO A 4 25.32 22.64 79.56
N ALA A 5 23.97 22.69 79.70
CA ALA A 5 22.99 21.86 79.05
C ALA A 5 22.75 22.24 77.54
N THR A 6 23.62 23.01 76.92
CA THR A 6 23.39 23.59 75.58
C THR A 6 23.91 22.74 74.41
N ARG A 7 24.66 21.65 74.66
CA ARG A 7 25.25 20.84 73.60
C ARG A 7 24.36 19.71 73.10
N CYS A 8 23.40 19.22 73.88
CA CYS A 8 22.51 18.13 73.47
C CYS A 8 21.38 18.57 72.54
N ARG A 9 20.85 19.82 72.68
CA ARG A 9 19.74 20.30 71.82
C ARG A 9 20.14 20.57 70.36
N ALA A 10 21.36 20.96 70.08
CA ALA A 10 21.83 21.21 68.73
C ALA A 10 22.03 19.94 67.90
N GLN A 11 22.30 18.80 68.55
CA GLN A 11 22.57 17.54 67.89
C GLN A 11 21.28 16.79 67.50
N GLU A 12 20.25 16.90 68.35
CA GLU A 12 18.94 16.34 68.05
C GLU A 12 18.23 17.09 66.85
N ASP A 13 18.41 18.40 66.81
CA ASP A 13 17.82 19.23 65.73
C ASP A 13 18.53 19.00 64.36
N GLN A 14 19.82 18.68 64.39
CA GLN A 14 20.56 18.31 63.17
C GLN A 14 20.23 16.91 62.65
N MET A 15 20.02 15.94 63.55
CA MET A 15 19.58 14.59 63.15
C MET A 15 18.15 14.58 62.63
N SER A 16 17.23 15.35 63.19
CA SER A 16 15.85 15.51 62.73
C SER A 16 15.78 16.12 61.33
N LYS A 17 16.62 17.11 61.01
CA LYS A 17 16.71 17.72 59.69
C LYS A 17 17.35 16.79 58.66
N LEU A 18 18.28 15.93 59.06
CA LEU A 18 18.91 14.95 58.19
C LEU A 18 17.94 13.82 57.81
N HIS A 19 17.13 13.35 58.77
CA HIS A 19 16.07 12.35 58.48
C HIS A 19 14.95 12.88 57.64
N LEU A 20 14.57 14.16 57.76
CA LEU A 20 13.58 14.80 56.93
C LEU A 20 14.09 15.02 55.50
N ALA A 21 15.36 15.34 55.30
CA ALA A 21 15.99 15.48 53.98
C ALA A 21 16.13 14.12 53.27
N LEU A 22 16.46 13.04 54.00
CA LEU A 22 16.50 11.69 53.42
C LEU A 22 15.09 11.16 53.03
N ALA A 23 14.06 11.48 53.81
CA ALA A 23 12.69 11.07 53.51
C ALA A 23 12.16 11.76 52.26
N ILE A 24 12.49 13.03 52.00
CA ILE A 24 12.09 13.78 50.81
C ILE A 24 12.88 13.30 49.58
N ALA A 25 14.17 12.93 49.72
CA ALA A 25 14.96 12.37 48.62
C ALA A 25 14.47 10.97 48.19
N ALA A 26 14.00 10.14 49.13
CA ALA A 26 13.45 8.81 48.84
C ALA A 26 12.07 8.87 48.12
N THR A 27 11.26 9.91 48.36
CA THR A 27 9.95 10.07 47.69
C THR A 27 10.06 10.65 46.31
N ILE A 28 11.14 11.31 45.92
CA ILE A 28 11.33 11.83 44.55
C ILE A 28 11.88 10.74 43.61
N LEU A 29 12.51 9.68 44.12
CA LEU A 29 13.03 8.57 43.32
C LEU A 29 11.95 7.51 42.93
N SER A 30 10.77 7.56 43.51
CA SER A 30 9.69 6.60 43.20
C SER A 30 8.60 7.09 42.24
N VAL A 31 8.73 8.30 41.67
CA VAL A 31 7.76 8.84 40.69
C VAL A 31 8.29 8.76 39.24
N GLY A 32 9.49 8.19 39.06
CA GLY A 32 10.16 8.14 37.76
C GLY A 32 9.92 6.91 36.90
N ASP A 33 9.15 5.90 37.36
CA ASP A 33 9.03 4.62 36.62
C ASP A 33 7.61 4.22 36.21
N ALA A 34 6.65 5.16 36.25
CA ALA A 34 5.32 4.94 35.74
C ALA A 34 5.21 5.57 34.34
N GLY A 35 5.66 4.86 33.31
CA GLY A 35 5.33 5.24 31.95
C GLY A 35 6.42 5.28 30.90
N ALA A 36 7.54 4.65 31.11
CA ALA A 36 8.36 4.18 30.00
C ALA A 36 7.65 3.00 29.34
N GLN A 37 6.45 3.26 28.79
CA GLN A 37 5.86 2.39 27.80
C GLN A 37 6.94 2.30 26.71
N GLN A 38 7.56 1.14 26.61
CA GLN A 38 8.53 0.82 25.57
C GLN A 38 7.87 1.19 24.24
N ARG A 39 8.20 2.37 23.70
CA ARG A 39 7.84 2.70 22.33
C ARG A 39 8.52 1.60 21.52
N THR A 40 7.77 0.59 21.14
CA THR A 40 8.21 -0.38 20.15
C THR A 40 8.77 0.45 19.01
N ALA A 41 10.05 0.24 18.71
CA ALA A 41 10.71 1.02 17.67
C ALA A 41 9.85 0.92 16.41
N GLN A 42 9.44 2.07 15.90
CA GLN A 42 8.62 2.15 14.71
C GLN A 42 9.32 1.40 13.57
N PRO A 43 8.63 0.50 12.84
CA PRO A 43 9.28 -0.26 11.79
C PRO A 43 9.81 0.67 10.70
N ASP A 44 11.00 0.38 10.19
CA ASP A 44 11.62 1.13 9.11
C ASP A 44 11.22 0.55 7.75
N PHE A 45 10.23 1.17 7.12
CA PHE A 45 9.81 0.88 5.75
C PHE A 45 10.58 1.72 4.71
N SER A 46 11.48 2.60 5.13
CA SER A 46 12.14 3.55 4.24
C SER A 46 12.94 2.86 3.15
N GLY A 47 13.04 3.52 2.01
CA GLY A 47 13.82 3.10 0.86
C GLY A 47 12.98 2.56 -0.29
N LEU A 48 13.68 1.92 -1.21
CA LEU A 48 13.11 1.45 -2.47
C LEU A 48 12.58 0.02 -2.33
N TRP A 49 11.38 -0.19 -2.86
CA TRP A 49 10.68 -1.46 -2.91
C TRP A 49 10.17 -1.70 -4.33
N GLY A 50 10.33 -2.89 -4.86
CA GLY A 50 9.92 -3.20 -6.21
C GLY A 50 9.38 -4.61 -6.37
N HIS A 51 8.76 -4.87 -7.51
CA HIS A 51 8.26 -6.18 -7.87
C HIS A 51 9.28 -6.90 -8.75
N PRO A 52 9.73 -8.11 -8.37
CA PRO A 52 10.57 -8.93 -9.23
C PRO A 52 9.83 -9.52 -10.44
N TYR A 53 8.49 -9.46 -10.41
CA TYR A 53 7.59 -9.92 -11.46
C TYR A 53 6.54 -8.85 -11.75
N TRP A 54 5.73 -9.05 -12.81
CA TRP A 54 4.59 -8.16 -13.06
C TRP A 54 3.65 -8.17 -11.86
N PRO A 55 3.34 -7.01 -11.30
CA PRO A 55 2.48 -6.95 -10.12
C PRO A 55 1.08 -7.47 -10.44
N SER A 56 0.56 -8.30 -9.57
CA SER A 56 -0.82 -8.77 -9.57
C SER A 56 -1.35 -8.77 -8.14
N PHE A 57 -2.65 -8.63 -7.98
CA PHE A 57 -3.26 -8.81 -6.68
C PHE A 57 -3.31 -10.30 -6.34
N GLU A 58 -2.69 -10.64 -5.24
CA GLU A 58 -2.72 -11.98 -4.68
C GLU A 58 -3.96 -12.13 -3.79
N PRO A 59 -4.59 -13.31 -3.77
CA PRO A 59 -5.70 -13.54 -2.84
C PRO A 59 -5.23 -13.45 -1.39
N PRO A 60 -6.12 -13.05 -0.45
CA PRO A 60 -5.81 -13.10 0.97
C PRO A 60 -5.66 -14.56 1.44
N ALA A 61 -5.15 -14.74 2.67
CA ALA A 61 -5.08 -16.08 3.29
C ALA A 61 -6.46 -16.73 3.49
N SER A 62 -7.49 -15.90 3.67
CA SER A 62 -8.88 -16.33 3.84
C SER A 62 -9.84 -15.20 3.45
N GLY A 63 -11.07 -15.55 3.15
CA GLY A 63 -12.13 -14.60 2.78
C GLY A 63 -12.19 -14.30 1.29
N PRO A 64 -13.03 -13.33 0.89
CA PRO A 64 -13.18 -12.91 -0.50
C PRO A 64 -11.89 -12.27 -1.02
N GLY A 65 -11.47 -12.70 -2.20
CA GLY A 65 -10.30 -12.16 -2.90
C GLY A 65 -10.66 -11.17 -4.00
N PRO A 66 -9.64 -10.59 -4.65
CA PRO A 66 -9.81 -9.70 -5.79
C PRO A 66 -10.35 -10.46 -7.00
N VAL A 67 -10.83 -9.71 -7.98
CA VAL A 67 -11.02 -10.25 -9.32
C VAL A 67 -9.67 -10.76 -9.83
N THR A 68 -9.68 -11.99 -10.36
CA THR A 68 -8.46 -12.63 -10.89
C THR A 68 -8.51 -12.70 -12.42
N ASN A 69 -7.37 -13.03 -13.02
CA ASN A 69 -7.31 -13.26 -14.45
C ASN A 69 -8.16 -14.47 -14.82
N ARG A 70 -9.06 -14.31 -15.79
CA ARG A 70 -9.98 -15.38 -16.25
C ARG A 70 -9.25 -16.60 -16.81
N SER A 71 -8.05 -16.43 -17.34
CA SER A 71 -7.26 -17.56 -17.86
C SER A 71 -6.94 -18.60 -16.78
N ARG A 72 -6.97 -18.24 -15.49
CA ARG A 72 -6.81 -19.18 -14.38
C ARG A 72 -7.90 -20.25 -14.31
N MET A 73 -9.08 -19.96 -14.89
CA MET A 73 -10.20 -20.90 -14.94
C MET A 73 -10.03 -21.98 -16.03
N ARG A 74 -8.99 -21.88 -16.86
CA ARG A 74 -8.70 -22.90 -17.88
C ARG A 74 -8.43 -24.26 -17.24
N VAL A 75 -8.84 -25.31 -17.90
CA VAL A 75 -8.55 -26.69 -17.51
C VAL A 75 -7.27 -27.18 -18.19
N GLY A 76 -6.62 -28.17 -17.61
CA GLY A 76 -5.42 -28.77 -18.16
C GLY A 76 -4.12 -28.27 -17.52
N PRO A 77 -2.97 -28.37 -18.20
CA PRO A 77 -1.65 -28.05 -17.62
C PRO A 77 -1.46 -26.60 -17.16
N GLN A 78 -2.30 -25.69 -17.66
CA GLN A 78 -2.30 -24.25 -17.31
C GLN A 78 -3.38 -23.89 -16.27
N ALA A 79 -4.02 -24.88 -15.66
CA ALA A 79 -5.04 -24.63 -14.64
C ALA A 79 -4.47 -23.82 -13.47
N GLY A 80 -5.18 -22.77 -13.06
CA GLY A 80 -4.78 -21.90 -11.96
C GLY A 80 -3.66 -20.89 -12.28
N VAL A 81 -3.15 -20.87 -13.53
CA VAL A 81 -2.10 -19.94 -13.97
C VAL A 81 -2.71 -18.78 -14.75
N GLY A 82 -2.47 -17.55 -14.31
CA GLY A 82 -2.88 -16.34 -15.02
C GLY A 82 -2.02 -16.10 -16.26
N ASN A 83 -2.65 -15.71 -17.37
CA ASN A 83 -1.95 -15.26 -18.55
C ASN A 83 -1.96 -13.72 -18.59
N PRO A 84 -0.87 -13.04 -18.25
CA PRO A 84 -0.84 -11.60 -18.19
C PRO A 84 -0.87 -10.90 -19.55
N ARG A 85 -0.77 -11.65 -20.64
CA ARG A 85 -0.99 -11.13 -22.01
C ARG A 85 -2.46 -11.03 -22.35
N GLU A 86 -3.33 -11.62 -21.55
CA GLU A 86 -4.79 -11.55 -21.68
C GLU A 86 -5.32 -10.82 -20.45
N LEU A 87 -5.53 -9.52 -20.55
CA LEU A 87 -6.01 -8.69 -19.42
C LEU A 87 -7.55 -8.83 -19.26
N VAL A 88 -8.03 -10.06 -19.22
CA VAL A 88 -9.44 -10.38 -19.03
C VAL A 88 -9.69 -10.80 -17.59
N GLY A 89 -10.45 -10.02 -16.86
CA GLY A 89 -10.86 -10.34 -15.50
C GLY A 89 -11.97 -11.37 -15.44
N ASP A 90 -12.05 -12.09 -14.34
CA ASP A 90 -13.15 -13.02 -14.06
C ASP A 90 -14.43 -12.25 -13.71
N TYR A 91 -15.24 -11.95 -14.72
CA TYR A 91 -16.52 -11.28 -14.56
C TYR A 91 -17.61 -12.17 -13.93
N THR A 92 -17.32 -13.43 -13.63
CA THR A 92 -18.22 -14.32 -12.88
C THR A 92 -17.93 -14.30 -11.39
N SER A 93 -16.95 -13.51 -10.96
CA SER A 93 -16.58 -13.39 -9.56
C SER A 93 -17.76 -12.97 -8.69
N PRO A 94 -18.07 -13.69 -7.60
CA PRO A 94 -19.22 -13.42 -6.74
C PRO A 94 -19.08 -12.12 -5.93
N VAL A 95 -17.92 -11.49 -5.93
CA VAL A 95 -17.73 -10.18 -5.29
C VAL A 95 -18.30 -9.03 -6.11
N LEU A 96 -18.55 -9.23 -7.41
CA LEU A 96 -19.04 -8.19 -8.30
C LEU A 96 -20.57 -8.04 -8.22
N LYS A 97 -21.05 -6.81 -8.23
CA LYS A 97 -22.46 -6.53 -8.54
C LYS A 97 -22.71 -6.72 -10.03
N PRO A 98 -23.95 -7.02 -10.45
CA PRO A 98 -24.28 -7.33 -11.85
C PRO A 98 -23.80 -6.28 -12.86
N TRP A 99 -23.95 -5.00 -12.55
CA TRP A 99 -23.50 -3.94 -13.45
C TRP A 99 -21.98 -3.89 -13.58
N ALA A 100 -21.24 -4.10 -12.47
CA ALA A 100 -19.79 -4.13 -12.48
C ALA A 100 -19.25 -5.35 -13.23
N ALA A 101 -19.92 -6.48 -13.10
CA ALA A 101 -19.63 -7.70 -13.88
C ALA A 101 -19.82 -7.48 -15.38
N GLU A 102 -20.89 -6.77 -15.78
CA GLU A 102 -21.15 -6.47 -17.19
C GLU A 102 -20.13 -5.50 -17.79
N VAL A 103 -19.73 -4.46 -17.04
CA VAL A 103 -18.61 -3.56 -17.44
C VAL A 103 -17.34 -4.35 -17.66
N LEU A 104 -16.99 -5.22 -16.72
CA LEU A 104 -15.79 -6.04 -16.79
C LEU A 104 -15.82 -7.03 -17.96
N LYS A 105 -16.98 -7.65 -18.22
CA LYS A 105 -17.21 -8.54 -19.35
C LYS A 105 -17.02 -7.84 -20.69
N LYS A 106 -17.68 -6.69 -20.88
CA LYS A 106 -17.56 -5.88 -22.09
C LYS A 106 -16.11 -5.47 -22.38
N ARG A 107 -15.38 -5.11 -21.32
CA ARG A 107 -13.97 -4.79 -21.42
C ARG A 107 -13.13 -6.00 -21.82
N GLY A 108 -13.39 -7.16 -21.22
CA GLY A 108 -12.74 -8.42 -21.61
C GLY A 108 -13.01 -8.83 -23.06
N GLU A 109 -14.21 -8.56 -23.59
CA GLU A 109 -14.54 -8.79 -24.99
C GLU A 109 -13.72 -7.87 -25.93
N THR A 110 -13.47 -6.61 -25.52
CA THR A 110 -12.58 -5.70 -26.24
C THR A 110 -11.16 -6.24 -26.29
N GLU A 111 -10.61 -6.68 -25.17
CA GLU A 111 -9.26 -7.27 -25.11
C GLU A 111 -9.13 -8.53 -25.99
N ILE A 112 -10.16 -9.39 -25.98
CA ILE A 112 -10.19 -10.63 -26.79
C ILE A 112 -10.26 -10.31 -28.29
N SER A 113 -10.87 -9.21 -28.68
CA SER A 113 -10.92 -8.76 -30.09
C SER A 113 -9.57 -8.26 -30.61
N GLY A 114 -8.58 -8.11 -29.72
CA GLY A 114 -7.25 -7.58 -30.04
C GLY A 114 -7.14 -6.06 -29.93
N ALA A 115 -8.22 -5.38 -29.51
CA ALA A 115 -8.17 -3.95 -29.23
C ALA A 115 -7.68 -3.71 -27.79
N ALA A 116 -6.84 -2.70 -27.61
CA ALA A 116 -6.33 -2.33 -26.30
C ALA A 116 -7.35 -1.46 -25.56
N SER A 117 -7.87 -1.94 -24.45
CA SER A 117 -8.75 -1.14 -23.59
C SER A 117 -7.98 0.00 -22.91
N PRO A 118 -8.57 1.20 -22.81
CA PRO A 118 -7.96 2.31 -22.11
C PRO A 118 -7.74 2.00 -20.63
N THR A 119 -6.55 2.32 -20.12
CA THR A 119 -6.17 2.18 -18.70
C THR A 119 -5.43 3.43 -18.24
N PRO A 120 -5.31 3.66 -16.92
CA PRO A 120 -4.41 4.70 -16.42
C PRO A 120 -2.97 4.56 -16.92
N TYR A 121 -2.51 3.36 -17.24
CA TYR A 121 -1.17 3.15 -17.78
C TYR A 121 -0.99 3.61 -19.23
N ASN A 122 -1.87 3.16 -20.13
CA ASN A 122 -1.72 3.43 -21.56
C ASN A 122 -2.22 4.80 -21.98
N GLN A 123 -2.99 5.48 -21.12
CA GLN A 123 -3.54 6.81 -21.37
C GLN A 123 -2.89 7.92 -20.56
N CYS A 124 -1.85 7.63 -19.78
CA CYS A 124 -1.16 8.59 -18.90
C CYS A 124 -2.09 9.27 -17.86
N TRP A 125 -3.16 8.58 -17.46
CA TRP A 125 -4.06 9.09 -16.43
C TRP A 125 -3.51 8.88 -15.03
N PRO A 126 -3.87 9.72 -14.07
CA PRO A 126 -3.49 9.51 -12.69
C PRO A 126 -4.04 8.18 -12.16
N GLN A 127 -3.17 7.38 -11.54
CA GLN A 127 -3.56 6.12 -10.94
C GLN A 127 -4.15 6.34 -9.56
N ALA A 128 -5.35 5.82 -9.34
CA ALA A 128 -6.03 5.84 -8.06
C ALA A 128 -5.64 4.63 -7.18
N VAL A 129 -5.94 4.69 -5.89
CA VAL A 129 -5.87 3.54 -4.98
C VAL A 129 -7.12 2.67 -5.21
N PRO A 130 -7.04 1.33 -5.31
CA PRO A 130 -5.85 0.49 -5.18
C PRO A 130 -5.11 0.23 -6.52
N PHE A 131 -5.58 0.74 -7.67
CA PHE A 131 -4.94 0.52 -8.97
C PHE A 131 -3.44 0.84 -8.95
N ILE A 132 -3.04 1.87 -8.21
CA ILE A 132 -1.63 2.29 -8.10
C ILE A 132 -0.70 1.19 -7.54
N PHE A 133 -1.24 0.16 -6.87
CA PHE A 133 -0.45 -0.96 -6.34
C PHE A 133 0.09 -1.88 -7.44
N PHE A 134 -0.40 -1.74 -8.68
CA PHE A 134 0.20 -2.37 -9.86
C PHE A 134 1.47 -1.66 -10.35
N ASN A 135 1.88 -0.57 -9.71
CA ASN A 135 3.12 0.11 -10.09
C ASN A 135 4.32 -0.79 -9.80
N PHE A 136 5.33 -0.75 -10.68
CA PHE A 136 6.51 -1.63 -10.59
C PHE A 136 7.30 -1.50 -9.30
N GLY A 137 7.22 -0.34 -8.67
CA GLY A 137 7.85 -0.10 -7.39
C GLY A 137 7.51 1.25 -6.81
N MET A 138 7.96 1.42 -5.59
CA MET A 138 7.80 2.67 -4.84
C MET A 138 8.97 2.92 -3.93
N GLN A 139 9.24 4.18 -3.65
CA GLN A 139 10.09 4.61 -2.56
C GLN A 139 9.22 5.09 -1.40
N MET A 140 9.49 4.59 -0.21
CA MET A 140 8.85 5.05 1.02
C MET A 140 9.77 6.00 1.77
N LEU A 141 9.24 7.16 2.15
CA LEU A 141 9.91 8.17 2.96
C LEU A 141 9.08 8.37 4.23
N GLN A 142 9.62 7.94 5.37
CA GLN A 142 8.96 8.08 6.66
C GLN A 142 9.38 9.39 7.34
N GLN A 143 8.39 10.16 7.77
CA GLN A 143 8.55 11.42 8.49
C GLN A 143 7.71 11.36 9.78
N PRO A 144 7.92 12.21 10.77
CA PRO A 144 7.18 12.15 12.02
C PRO A 144 5.66 12.29 11.90
N ASP A 145 5.21 13.08 10.92
CA ASP A 145 3.81 13.44 10.71
C ASP A 145 3.18 12.81 9.46
N LYS A 146 3.99 12.17 8.62
CA LYS A 146 3.51 11.59 7.36
C LYS A 146 4.44 10.50 6.81
N VAL A 147 3.89 9.65 5.96
CA VAL A 147 4.64 8.79 5.05
C VAL A 147 4.39 9.26 3.62
N THR A 148 5.46 9.48 2.88
CA THR A 148 5.39 9.81 1.45
C THR A 148 5.76 8.59 0.62
N LEU A 149 4.87 8.21 -0.28
CA LEU A 149 5.03 7.12 -1.23
C LEU A 149 5.31 7.72 -2.61
N LEU A 150 6.50 7.52 -3.13
CA LEU A 150 6.90 7.91 -4.48
C LEU A 150 6.80 6.67 -5.36
N TYR A 151 5.89 6.66 -6.31
CA TYR A 151 5.73 5.53 -7.23
C TYR A 151 6.56 5.73 -8.50
N PHE A 152 7.07 4.65 -9.06
CA PHE A 152 8.05 4.65 -10.15
C PHE A 152 7.68 5.54 -11.35
N SER A 153 6.45 5.52 -11.80
CA SER A 153 6.02 6.26 -13.01
C SER A 153 5.01 7.36 -12.72
N HIS A 154 4.81 7.71 -11.46
CA HIS A 154 3.73 8.62 -11.08
C HIS A 154 4.08 9.54 -9.91
N PRO A 155 3.34 10.66 -9.79
CA PRO A 155 3.52 11.56 -8.66
C PRO A 155 3.32 10.85 -7.30
N PHE A 156 3.81 11.48 -6.28
CA PHE A 156 3.77 10.99 -4.91
C PHE A 156 2.37 10.96 -4.30
N ARG A 157 2.21 10.11 -3.30
CA ARG A 157 1.06 10.04 -2.39
C ARG A 157 1.52 10.32 -0.96
N GLN A 158 0.77 11.13 -0.23
CA GLN A 158 1.04 11.42 1.17
C GLN A 158 -0.01 10.75 2.07
N VAL A 159 0.46 10.04 3.07
CA VAL A 159 -0.34 9.49 4.17
C VAL A 159 -0.07 10.32 5.41
N ARG A 160 -1.07 11.03 5.92
CA ARG A 160 -0.97 11.85 7.12
C ARG A 160 -1.09 10.98 8.35
N LEU A 161 -0.08 11.03 9.23
CA LEU A 161 -0.03 10.17 10.40
C LEU A 161 -0.81 10.77 11.58
N ASN A 162 -1.52 9.89 12.31
CA ASN A 162 -2.21 10.22 13.55
C ASN A 162 -3.22 11.38 13.43
N GLN A 163 -3.76 11.57 12.24
CA GLN A 163 -4.80 12.56 11.99
C GLN A 163 -6.17 11.87 11.86
N GLN A 164 -7.21 12.59 12.24
CA GLN A 164 -8.57 12.15 11.96
C GLN A 164 -8.92 12.48 10.50
N ARG A 165 -9.76 11.64 9.91
CA ARG A 165 -10.35 11.91 8.61
C ARG A 165 -11.22 13.17 8.71
N PRO A 166 -11.09 14.13 7.79
CA PRO A 166 -11.99 15.26 7.70
C PRO A 166 -13.44 14.80 7.49
N ALA A 167 -14.39 15.54 8.06
CA ALA A 167 -15.82 15.24 7.87
C ALA A 167 -16.25 15.32 6.40
N HIS A 168 -15.59 16.22 5.64
CA HIS A 168 -15.79 16.35 4.20
C HIS A 168 -14.46 16.20 3.50
N VAL A 169 -14.38 15.22 2.61
CA VAL A 169 -13.22 14.97 1.75
C VAL A 169 -13.57 15.38 0.33
N MET A 170 -12.82 16.33 -0.20
CA MET A 170 -12.93 16.67 -1.62
C MET A 170 -12.37 15.52 -2.45
N PRO A 171 -13.13 14.92 -3.37
CA PRO A 171 -12.65 13.82 -4.18
C PRO A 171 -11.42 14.19 -5.00
N SER A 172 -10.43 13.30 -5.00
CA SER A 172 -9.21 13.45 -5.78
C SER A 172 -8.80 12.10 -6.41
N TRP A 173 -7.87 12.11 -7.34
CA TRP A 173 -7.39 10.89 -7.99
C TRP A 173 -6.87 9.84 -7.01
N ARG A 174 -6.20 10.24 -5.93
CA ARG A 174 -5.59 9.34 -4.94
C ARG A 174 -6.34 9.30 -3.62
N GLY A 175 -7.44 10.03 -3.53
CA GLY A 175 -8.21 10.15 -2.30
C GLY A 175 -7.47 10.89 -1.20
N HIS A 176 -8.04 10.83 -0.02
CA HIS A 176 -7.48 11.35 1.23
C HIS A 176 -7.03 10.18 2.10
N SER A 177 -5.73 10.13 2.41
CA SER A 177 -5.14 9.05 3.19
C SER A 177 -4.71 9.54 4.56
N VAL A 178 -5.19 8.85 5.59
CA VAL A 178 -4.71 8.99 6.97
C VAL A 178 -4.10 7.67 7.42
N GLY A 179 -3.12 7.72 8.31
CA GLY A 179 -2.41 6.52 8.75
C GLY A 179 -2.05 6.54 10.21
N ARG A 180 -1.77 5.36 10.74
CA ARG A 180 -1.24 5.14 12.08
C ARG A 180 -0.40 3.87 12.11
N TYR A 181 0.47 3.78 13.10
CA TYR A 181 1.18 2.54 13.37
C TYR A 181 0.44 1.70 14.41
N GLU A 182 0.23 0.43 14.09
CA GLU A 182 -0.29 -0.60 14.99
C GLU A 182 0.81 -1.65 15.19
N GLY A 183 1.62 -1.47 16.24
CA GLY A 183 2.80 -2.31 16.44
C GLY A 183 3.81 -2.19 15.28
N ASP A 184 4.03 -3.27 14.57
CA ASP A 184 4.94 -3.38 13.42
C ASP A 184 4.28 -3.07 12.07
N THR A 185 3.03 -2.65 12.08
CA THR A 185 2.21 -2.45 10.88
C THR A 185 1.84 -0.98 10.69
N LEU A 186 2.09 -0.43 9.51
CA LEU A 186 1.51 0.84 9.09
C LEU A 186 0.13 0.57 8.50
N VAL A 187 -0.89 1.11 9.14
CA VAL A 187 -2.29 1.05 8.66
C VAL A 187 -2.64 2.37 8.01
N VAL A 188 -3.17 2.31 6.80
CA VAL A 188 -3.59 3.47 6.01
C VAL A 188 -5.05 3.32 5.63
N ASP A 189 -5.82 4.37 5.84
CA ASP A 189 -7.23 4.49 5.54
C ASP A 189 -7.44 5.55 4.46
N THR A 190 -8.05 5.18 3.32
CA THR A 190 -8.19 6.05 2.15
C THR A 190 -9.62 6.09 1.65
N VAL A 191 -10.15 7.30 1.50
CA VAL A 191 -11.48 7.59 0.95
C VAL A 191 -11.43 8.80 0.00
N GLY A 192 -12.56 9.13 -0.62
CA GLY A 192 -12.68 10.31 -1.49
C GLY A 192 -11.89 10.14 -2.78
N ILE A 193 -11.90 8.95 -3.35
CA ILE A 193 -11.31 8.65 -4.65
C ILE A 193 -12.33 9.03 -5.72
N LYS A 194 -11.91 9.77 -6.76
CA LYS A 194 -12.77 10.15 -7.88
C LYS A 194 -13.30 8.93 -8.62
N ALA A 195 -14.61 8.86 -8.81
CA ALA A 195 -15.30 7.80 -9.52
C ALA A 195 -16.12 8.27 -10.74
N ASP A 196 -16.26 9.57 -10.91
CA ASP A 196 -17.00 10.21 -12.01
C ASP A 196 -16.21 10.22 -13.33
N ARG A 197 -15.37 9.20 -13.55
CA ARG A 197 -14.47 9.10 -14.70
C ARG A 197 -14.61 7.76 -15.40
N PRO A 198 -14.56 7.73 -16.73
CA PRO A 198 -14.69 6.50 -17.50
C PRO A 198 -13.64 5.43 -17.21
N PHE A 199 -12.53 5.82 -16.57
CA PHE A 199 -11.39 4.98 -16.21
C PHE A 199 -11.23 4.78 -14.70
N ALA A 200 -12.29 5.03 -13.92
CA ALA A 200 -12.32 4.71 -12.50
C ALA A 200 -12.35 3.19 -12.31
N MET A 201 -11.19 2.60 -12.03
CA MET A 201 -11.02 1.16 -11.91
C MET A 201 -10.05 0.81 -10.79
N VAL A 202 -10.28 -0.35 -10.18
CA VAL A 202 -9.47 -0.83 -9.04
C VAL A 202 -8.32 -1.75 -9.45
N ASP A 203 -8.34 -2.27 -10.68
CA ASP A 203 -7.35 -3.24 -11.18
C ASP A 203 -7.09 -3.11 -12.67
N MET A 204 -6.14 -3.90 -13.17
CA MET A 204 -5.74 -3.91 -14.59
C MET A 204 -6.80 -4.50 -15.52
N TYR A 205 -7.79 -5.22 -14.98
CA TYR A 205 -8.89 -5.79 -15.76
C TYR A 205 -9.99 -4.77 -16.04
N GLY A 206 -9.93 -3.61 -15.35
CA GLY A 206 -10.92 -2.56 -15.48
C GLY A 206 -12.15 -2.76 -14.61
N THR A 207 -12.00 -3.45 -13.49
CA THR A 207 -13.06 -3.58 -12.48
C THR A 207 -13.45 -2.19 -11.98
N PRO A 208 -14.70 -1.74 -12.18
CA PRO A 208 -15.12 -0.39 -11.85
C PRO A 208 -15.33 -0.21 -10.36
N HIS A 209 -15.30 1.04 -9.92
CA HIS A 209 -15.69 1.43 -8.57
C HIS A 209 -16.62 2.65 -8.59
N THR A 210 -17.20 2.96 -7.43
CA THR A 210 -18.05 4.13 -7.20
C THR A 210 -17.41 5.13 -6.25
N GLU A 211 -18.12 6.22 -5.92
CA GLU A 211 -17.69 7.20 -4.91
C GLU A 211 -17.64 6.61 -3.50
N ALA A 212 -18.29 5.47 -3.27
CA ALA A 212 -18.27 4.76 -1.99
C ALA A 212 -16.95 4.00 -1.76
N LEU A 213 -16.01 4.05 -2.70
CA LEU A 213 -14.74 3.32 -2.58
C LEU A 213 -13.98 3.74 -1.32
N HIS A 214 -13.72 2.76 -0.48
CA HIS A 214 -12.92 2.84 0.72
C HIS A 214 -11.84 1.76 0.69
N VAL A 215 -10.59 2.14 0.94
CA VAL A 215 -9.46 1.21 0.93
C VAL A 215 -8.68 1.33 2.22
N VAL A 216 -8.53 0.19 2.91
CA VAL A 216 -7.67 0.06 4.09
C VAL A 216 -6.45 -0.76 3.73
N GLU A 217 -5.27 -0.21 3.97
CA GLU A 217 -3.97 -0.79 3.64
C GLU A 217 -3.20 -1.12 4.92
N ARG A 218 -2.45 -2.23 4.90
CA ARG A 218 -1.59 -2.68 6.00
C ARG A 218 -0.23 -3.04 5.44
N TYR A 219 0.77 -2.24 5.74
CA TYR A 219 2.15 -2.46 5.35
C TYR A 219 2.93 -3.05 6.51
N ARG A 220 3.61 -4.15 6.26
CA ARG A 220 4.50 -4.79 7.24
C ARG A 220 5.73 -5.40 6.58
N LEU A 221 6.81 -5.53 7.35
CA LEU A 221 7.97 -6.29 6.92
C LEU A 221 7.78 -7.74 7.31
N VAL A 222 7.93 -8.63 6.34
CA VAL A 222 7.80 -10.08 6.54
C VAL A 222 9.12 -10.78 6.21
N GLU A 223 9.38 -11.89 6.86
CA GLU A 223 10.53 -12.72 6.56
C GLU A 223 10.37 -13.39 5.19
N TYR A 224 11.49 -13.74 4.56
CA TYR A 224 11.51 -14.37 3.24
C TYR A 224 10.57 -15.59 3.14
N GLU A 225 10.52 -16.43 4.16
CA GLU A 225 9.70 -17.65 4.15
C GLU A 225 8.20 -17.34 4.03
N VAL A 226 7.75 -16.22 4.57
CA VAL A 226 6.37 -15.72 4.43
C VAL A 226 6.13 -15.15 3.04
N ALA A 227 7.11 -14.43 2.50
CA ALA A 227 7.04 -13.83 1.17
C ALA A 227 7.14 -14.88 0.04
N LYS A 228 7.81 -16.01 0.30
CA LYS A 228 8.19 -17.03 -0.69
C LYS A 228 7.00 -17.56 -1.46
N GLU A 229 5.88 -17.83 -0.80
CA GLU A 229 4.68 -18.34 -1.46
C GLU A 229 4.17 -17.39 -2.55
N ALA A 230 4.13 -16.10 -2.25
CA ALA A 230 3.73 -15.06 -3.19
C ALA A 230 4.70 -14.94 -4.37
N LEU A 231 6.00 -14.94 -4.08
CA LEU A 231 7.05 -14.89 -5.09
C LEU A 231 7.02 -16.11 -6.01
N ASP A 232 6.84 -17.31 -5.47
CA ASP A 232 6.75 -18.56 -6.24
C ASP A 232 5.49 -18.57 -7.13
N ARG A 233 4.36 -18.05 -6.63
CA ARG A 233 3.12 -17.92 -7.42
C ARG A 233 3.34 -16.97 -8.60
N ASN A 234 3.90 -15.80 -8.36
CA ASN A 234 4.19 -14.81 -9.39
C ASN A 234 5.18 -15.35 -10.42
N ALA A 235 6.17 -16.13 -9.99
CA ALA A 235 7.10 -16.80 -10.89
C ALA A 235 6.43 -17.85 -11.79
N LYS A 236 5.45 -18.60 -11.28
CA LYS A 236 4.69 -19.60 -12.06
C LYS A 236 3.84 -18.98 -13.15
N GLU A 237 3.31 -17.79 -12.93
CA GLU A 237 2.53 -17.06 -13.94
C GLU A 237 3.43 -16.50 -15.06
N ASN A 238 4.72 -16.74 -14.95
CA ASN A 238 5.76 -16.59 -15.99
C ASN A 238 5.79 -15.23 -16.69
N PHE A 239 5.27 -14.20 -16.03
CA PHE A 239 5.41 -12.85 -16.55
C PHE A 239 6.74 -12.26 -16.09
N ARG A 240 7.77 -12.66 -16.79
CA ARG A 240 9.08 -12.02 -16.67
C ARG A 240 9.15 -10.90 -17.67
N PHE A 241 9.65 -9.77 -17.22
CA PHE A 241 10.10 -8.73 -18.15
C PHE A 241 11.16 -9.31 -19.07
N SER A 242 11.22 -8.82 -20.29
CA SER A 242 12.36 -9.10 -21.16
C SER A 242 13.64 -8.61 -20.49
N PRO A 243 14.76 -9.32 -20.63
CA PRO A 243 16.03 -8.82 -20.10
C PRO A 243 16.29 -7.39 -20.54
N GLY A 244 16.66 -6.52 -19.60
CA GLY A 244 16.91 -5.10 -19.85
C GLY A 244 15.69 -4.18 -19.87
N THR A 245 14.46 -4.71 -19.72
CA THR A 245 13.23 -3.90 -19.64
C THR A 245 12.67 -3.81 -18.22
N GLN A 246 13.25 -4.53 -17.27
CA GLN A 246 12.88 -4.41 -15.87
C GLN A 246 13.34 -3.06 -15.32
N PRO A 247 12.43 -2.34 -14.63
CA PRO A 247 12.81 -1.07 -14.00
C PRO A 247 13.78 -1.26 -12.83
N PHE A 248 13.89 -2.48 -12.29
CA PHE A 248 14.74 -2.80 -11.14
C PHE A 248 15.48 -4.11 -11.36
N ASP A 249 16.71 -4.18 -10.85
CA ASP A 249 17.47 -5.43 -10.74
C ASP A 249 17.26 -6.05 -9.34
N PHE A 250 17.02 -7.36 -9.30
CA PHE A 250 16.76 -8.10 -8.07
C PHE A 250 17.77 -9.23 -7.89
N ASP A 251 18.21 -9.42 -6.64
CA ASP A 251 18.98 -10.59 -6.27
C ASP A 251 18.06 -11.80 -6.13
N PRO A 252 18.17 -12.83 -6.98
CA PRO A 252 17.39 -14.04 -6.85
C PRO A 252 17.69 -14.81 -5.55
N ASN A 253 18.83 -14.52 -4.92
CA ASN A 253 19.24 -15.11 -3.65
C ASN A 253 18.92 -14.24 -2.44
N TYR A 254 18.24 -13.10 -2.61
CA TYR A 254 17.84 -12.25 -1.50
C TYR A 254 16.93 -13.01 -0.53
N ARG A 255 17.34 -13.03 0.73
CA ARG A 255 16.61 -13.72 1.82
C ARG A 255 16.30 -12.78 2.99
N GLY A 256 16.47 -11.49 2.78
CA GLY A 256 16.11 -10.48 3.76
C GLY A 256 14.60 -10.22 3.83
N LYS A 257 14.22 -9.23 4.61
CA LYS A 257 12.80 -8.85 4.79
C LYS A 257 12.21 -8.29 3.51
N HIS A 258 10.98 -8.69 3.24
CA HIS A 258 10.14 -8.20 2.16
C HIS A 258 9.06 -7.27 2.71
N LEU A 259 8.64 -6.30 1.92
CA LEU A 259 7.48 -5.48 2.27
C LEU A 259 6.22 -6.17 1.75
N GLN A 260 5.29 -6.45 2.65
CA GLN A 260 3.98 -6.96 2.29
C GLN A 260 2.93 -5.89 2.52
N LEU A 261 2.16 -5.61 1.50
CA LEU A 261 0.95 -4.82 1.54
C LEU A 261 -0.24 -5.78 1.53
N GLU A 262 -1.03 -5.79 2.58
CA GLU A 262 -2.38 -6.34 2.59
C GLU A 262 -3.37 -5.18 2.50
N PHE A 263 -4.39 -5.30 1.68
CA PHE A 263 -5.39 -4.24 1.55
C PHE A 263 -6.79 -4.81 1.45
N THR A 264 -7.76 -4.06 1.96
CA THR A 264 -9.18 -4.37 1.89
C THR A 264 -9.88 -3.27 1.11
N VAL A 265 -10.75 -3.68 0.21
CA VAL A 265 -11.56 -2.81 -0.64
C VAL A 265 -13.01 -2.98 -0.26
N GLU A 266 -13.66 -1.87 0.07
CA GLU A 266 -15.07 -1.75 0.34
C GLU A 266 -15.68 -0.76 -0.64
N ASP A 267 -16.74 -1.13 -1.32
CA ASP A 267 -17.54 -0.26 -2.18
C ASP A 267 -18.90 -0.91 -2.39
N GLU A 268 -19.86 -0.49 -1.59
CA GLU A 268 -21.21 -1.04 -1.66
C GLU A 268 -21.93 -0.74 -2.98
N GLY A 269 -21.45 0.20 -3.77
CA GLY A 269 -21.96 0.51 -5.10
C GLY A 269 -21.52 -0.52 -6.14
N ALA A 270 -20.31 -1.04 -6.09
CA ALA A 270 -19.70 -1.93 -7.08
C ALA A 270 -19.61 -3.39 -6.64
N PHE A 271 -19.46 -3.65 -5.34
CA PHE A 271 -19.21 -4.98 -4.80
C PHE A 271 -20.36 -5.48 -3.93
N THR A 272 -20.54 -6.79 -3.89
CA THR A 272 -21.53 -7.48 -3.04
C THR A 272 -21.06 -7.57 -1.59
N ARG A 273 -19.76 -7.49 -1.36
CA ARG A 273 -19.07 -7.55 -0.07
C ARG A 273 -17.67 -6.99 -0.20
N ALA A 274 -17.06 -6.64 0.93
CA ALA A 274 -15.65 -6.32 0.99
C ALA A 274 -14.79 -7.51 0.52
N TRP A 275 -13.67 -7.20 -0.12
CA TRP A 275 -12.66 -8.19 -0.53
C TRP A 275 -11.26 -7.68 -0.20
N SER A 276 -10.32 -8.57 -0.09
CA SER A 276 -8.94 -8.23 0.25
C SER A 276 -7.97 -8.79 -0.78
N GLY A 277 -6.84 -8.12 -0.90
CA GLY A 277 -5.72 -8.55 -1.73
C GLY A 277 -4.39 -8.32 -1.04
N ARG A 278 -3.34 -8.90 -1.61
CA ARG A 278 -1.96 -8.71 -1.17
C ARG A 278 -1.08 -8.33 -2.34
N VAL A 279 -0.01 -7.62 -2.02
CA VAL A 279 1.11 -7.33 -2.94
C VAL A 279 2.39 -7.48 -2.15
N THR A 280 3.36 -8.23 -2.70
CA THR A 280 4.64 -8.48 -2.04
C THR A 280 5.76 -7.83 -2.83
N TYR A 281 6.56 -7.01 -2.16
CA TYR A 281 7.68 -6.26 -2.72
C TYR A 281 9.00 -6.80 -2.17
N ALA A 282 10.03 -6.77 -3.01
CA ALA A 282 11.41 -7.08 -2.64
C ALA A 282 12.30 -5.83 -2.68
N ARG A 283 13.46 -5.90 -2.02
CA ARG A 283 14.50 -4.89 -2.17
C ARG A 283 15.24 -5.08 -3.48
N PRO A 284 15.30 -4.09 -4.39
CA PRO A 284 16.13 -4.17 -5.57
C PRO A 284 17.62 -4.01 -5.21
N ARG A 285 18.49 -4.56 -6.07
CA ARG A 285 19.94 -4.42 -5.92
C ARG A 285 20.43 -3.01 -6.15
N VAL A 286 19.75 -2.30 -7.03
CA VAL A 286 20.24 -1.02 -7.51
C VAL A 286 19.82 0.07 -6.57
N THR A 287 20.82 0.78 -6.06
CA THR A 287 20.63 2.01 -5.29
C THR A 287 20.53 3.19 -6.25
N PHE A 288 19.74 4.18 -5.86
CA PHE A 288 19.66 5.47 -6.51
C PHE A 288 21.06 5.99 -6.97
N PRO A 289 21.23 6.61 -8.17
CA PRO A 289 20.18 7.16 -9.03
C PRO A 289 19.76 6.26 -10.20
N SER A 290 20.43 5.16 -10.48
CA SER A 290 20.21 4.36 -11.68
C SER A 290 18.89 3.58 -11.70
N ALA A 291 18.29 3.35 -10.53
CA ALA A 291 17.01 2.64 -10.42
C ALA A 291 15.79 3.55 -10.59
N TRP A 292 15.97 4.86 -10.57
CA TRP A 292 14.89 5.84 -10.61
C TRP A 292 15.15 6.81 -11.76
N SER A 293 14.91 6.34 -12.97
CA SER A 293 15.00 7.20 -14.15
C SER A 293 13.77 8.11 -14.22
N GLU A 294 13.95 9.26 -14.83
CA GLU A 294 12.84 10.10 -15.23
C GLU A 294 11.90 9.33 -16.16
N PHE A 295 10.61 9.36 -15.86
CA PHE A 295 9.59 8.75 -16.67
C PHE A 295 8.51 9.77 -16.98
N ILE A 296 8.39 10.13 -18.25
CA ILE A 296 7.36 11.04 -18.76
C ILE A 296 6.43 10.23 -19.66
N CYS A 297 5.26 9.89 -19.14
CA CYS A 297 4.30 9.03 -19.81
C CYS A 297 3.90 9.59 -21.19
N ALA A 298 3.74 10.89 -21.31
CA ALA A 298 3.34 11.53 -22.57
C ALA A 298 4.36 11.34 -23.72
N GLU A 299 5.65 11.24 -23.38
CA GLU A 299 6.71 10.96 -24.37
C GLU A 299 6.76 9.50 -24.83
N ASN A 300 6.21 8.60 -24.00
CA ASN A 300 6.16 7.17 -24.29
C ASN A 300 4.82 6.72 -24.86
N ARG A 301 3.99 7.64 -25.28
CA ARG A 301 2.70 7.37 -25.88
C ARG A 301 2.92 6.60 -27.19
N ARG A 302 2.53 5.34 -27.21
CA ARG A 302 2.61 4.51 -28.40
C ARG A 302 1.44 4.85 -29.32
N GLU A 303 1.74 5.12 -30.58
CA GLU A 303 0.73 5.07 -31.62
C GLU A 303 0.31 3.62 -31.79
N HIS A 304 -0.96 3.34 -31.63
CA HIS A 304 -1.51 2.04 -31.98
C HIS A 304 -1.79 2.02 -33.50
N PRO A 305 -1.62 0.87 -34.18
CA PRO A 305 -2.03 0.74 -35.57
C PRO A 305 -3.51 1.12 -35.74
N GLU A 306 -3.83 1.83 -36.78
CA GLU A 306 -5.21 2.23 -37.07
C GLU A 306 -6.19 1.04 -37.00
N GLY A 307 -7.31 1.23 -36.32
CA GLY A 307 -8.34 0.21 -36.13
C GLY A 307 -8.13 -0.78 -34.99
N THR A 308 -7.04 -0.62 -34.19
CA THR A 308 -6.77 -1.46 -33.02
C THR A 308 -7.01 -0.74 -31.70
N GLU A 309 -7.38 0.53 -31.74
CA GLU A 309 -7.70 1.33 -30.55
C GLU A 309 -9.18 1.22 -30.20
N ALA A 310 -9.48 0.95 -28.95
CA ALA A 310 -10.81 1.19 -28.42
C ALA A 310 -11.00 2.70 -28.24
N GLU A 311 -12.25 3.16 -28.36
CA GLU A 311 -12.59 4.55 -28.07
C GLU A 311 -12.07 4.95 -26.69
N VAL A 312 -11.26 6.01 -26.64
CA VAL A 312 -10.71 6.53 -25.39
C VAL A 312 -11.78 7.38 -24.71
N PRO A 313 -12.31 6.96 -23.57
CA PRO A 313 -13.29 7.76 -22.85
C PRO A 313 -12.67 9.05 -22.34
N HIS A 314 -13.39 10.14 -22.43
CA HIS A 314 -13.01 11.43 -21.85
C HIS A 314 -14.17 12.02 -21.05
N ALA A 315 -13.86 12.90 -20.12
CA ALA A 315 -14.86 13.53 -19.31
C ALA A 315 -15.61 14.61 -20.11
N ASP A 316 -16.93 14.67 -19.95
CA ASP A 316 -17.78 15.67 -20.62
C ASP A 316 -17.54 17.09 -20.08
N LYS A 317 -16.95 17.19 -18.88
CA LYS A 317 -16.67 18.47 -18.22
C LYS A 317 -15.24 18.51 -17.68
N ILE A 318 -14.63 19.67 -17.84
CA ILE A 318 -13.37 20.02 -17.20
C ILE A 318 -13.61 20.15 -15.68
N ASP A 319 -12.69 19.66 -14.85
CA ASP A 319 -12.81 19.59 -13.40
C ASP A 319 -11.75 20.44 -12.63
N PHE A 320 -11.24 21.44 -13.29
CA PHE A 320 -10.33 22.46 -12.71
C PHE A 320 -10.77 23.87 -13.05
#